data_096db9f908f6cf564aac82978d243794
#
_entry.id   096db9f908f6cf564aac82978d243794
#
_cell.length_a   1.000
_cell.length_b   1.000
_cell.length_c   1.000
_cell.angle_alpha   90.00
_cell.angle_beta   90.00
_cell.angle_gamma   90.00
#
_symmetry.space_group_name_H-M   'P 1'
#
loop_
_entity.id
_entity.type
_entity.pdbx_description
1 polymer ?
#
loop_
_entity_poly.entity_id
_entity_poly.type
_entity_poly.pdbx_seq_one_letter_code
_entity_poly.pdbx_strand_id
1 'polypeptide(L)'
;MRKVVLMIILIISATSMSGQTDDDYRMEIGGGLGLTGYLGDFNSNITKDLKPMLTVVLRRNIDHFMALKLTMSYGKLKGSSAGVDTYYAEYADGKYSFDNSIADANLIYEYNFWPYGTGNDYRGAKRFTPFVSGGIGMTYCDCSNNVFTANIPLGVGLKYKIGERLNAGLEWAMHFSLSDKLDGVKDPYGISSSGLFKNTDCYSSLLFTITYS
;
A
#
# COMPACT_ATOMS: atom_id res chain seq x y z
N MET A 1 9.01 -15.25 -16.79
CA MET A 1 8.84 -13.81 -17.03
C MET A 1 7.97 -13.51 -18.26
N ARG A 2 8.28 -14.02 -19.47
CA ARG A 2 7.52 -13.74 -20.70
C ARG A 2 6.01 -14.08 -20.64
N LYS A 3 5.63 -15.19 -19.96
CA LYS A 3 4.24 -15.59 -19.76
C LYS A 3 3.47 -14.69 -18.80
N VAL A 4 4.12 -14.16 -17.76
CA VAL A 4 3.52 -13.23 -16.80
C VAL A 4 3.27 -11.87 -17.44
N VAL A 5 4.21 -11.37 -18.25
CA VAL A 5 4.05 -10.13 -19.01
C VAL A 5 2.90 -10.24 -20.02
N LEU A 6 2.78 -11.37 -20.72
CA LEU A 6 1.68 -11.63 -21.63
C LEU A 6 0.32 -11.70 -20.91
N MET A 7 0.26 -12.28 -19.71
CA MET A 7 -0.94 -12.34 -18.91
C MET A 7 -1.39 -10.97 -18.41
N ILE A 8 -0.45 -10.12 -18.01
CA ILE A 8 -0.70 -8.73 -17.63
C ILE A 8 -1.22 -7.91 -18.83
N ILE A 9 -0.62 -8.07 -20.01
CA ILE A 9 -1.07 -7.41 -21.24
C ILE A 9 -2.48 -7.90 -21.63
N LEU A 10 -2.79 -9.17 -21.45
CA LEU A 10 -4.12 -9.75 -21.74
C LEU A 10 -5.19 -9.23 -20.78
N ILE A 11 -4.86 -9.04 -19.50
CA ILE A 11 -5.77 -8.45 -18.50
C ILE A 11 -6.04 -6.98 -18.83
N ILE A 12 -5.01 -6.22 -19.22
CA ILE A 12 -5.15 -4.82 -19.62
C ILE A 12 -6.00 -4.67 -20.89
N SER A 13 -5.84 -5.57 -21.87
CA SER A 13 -6.65 -5.54 -23.11
C SER A 13 -8.10 -5.97 -22.91
N ALA A 14 -8.39 -6.84 -21.96
CA ALA A 14 -9.77 -7.27 -21.65
C ALA A 14 -10.61 -6.14 -21.00
N THR A 15 -9.99 -5.17 -20.36
CA THR A 15 -10.70 -4.02 -19.76
C THR A 15 -11.08 -2.94 -20.76
N SER A 16 -10.54 -2.98 -21.97
CA SER A 16 -10.80 -1.99 -23.05
C SER A 16 -12.08 -2.24 -23.86
N MET A 17 -12.80 -3.33 -23.61
CA MET A 17 -13.98 -3.74 -24.40
C MET A 17 -15.33 -3.35 -23.77
N SER A 18 -15.40 -2.38 -22.88
CA SER A 18 -16.69 -1.82 -22.47
C SER A 18 -17.09 -0.73 -23.43
N GLY A 19 -17.97 -1.09 -24.37
CA GLY A 19 -18.45 -0.21 -25.42
C GLY A 19 -19.12 1.06 -24.86
N GLN A 20 -18.76 2.11 -25.51
CA GLN A 20 -19.39 3.41 -25.68
C GLN A 20 -20.85 3.53 -25.22
N THR A 21 -21.01 4.30 -24.18
CA THR A 21 -22.07 5.31 -24.00
C THR A 21 -21.72 6.16 -22.78
N ASP A 22 -21.54 7.43 -22.99
CA ASP A 22 -21.17 8.50 -22.07
C ASP A 22 -19.68 8.60 -21.72
N ASP A 23 -19.14 9.82 -21.86
CA ASP A 23 -17.73 10.18 -21.58
C ASP A 23 -17.33 10.11 -20.08
N ASP A 24 -17.76 9.07 -19.39
CA ASP A 24 -17.40 8.82 -18.01
C ASP A 24 -16.07 8.08 -17.94
N TYR A 25 -15.06 8.77 -17.52
CA TYR A 25 -13.72 8.19 -17.32
C TYR A 25 -13.69 7.43 -16.00
N ARG A 26 -14.13 6.17 -16.02
CA ARG A 26 -14.22 5.31 -14.82
C ARG A 26 -12.91 4.62 -14.46
N MET A 27 -11.97 4.52 -15.41
CA MET A 27 -10.69 3.86 -15.18
C MET A 27 -9.58 4.89 -15.07
N GLU A 28 -8.73 4.74 -14.05
CA GLU A 28 -7.55 5.55 -13.86
C GLU A 28 -6.33 4.64 -13.76
N ILE A 29 -5.27 5.01 -14.48
CA ILE A 29 -3.96 4.36 -14.41
C ILE A 29 -2.92 5.39 -14.02
N GLY A 30 -1.97 5.00 -13.20
CA GLY A 30 -0.91 5.90 -12.79
C GLY A 30 0.18 5.24 -11.98
N GLY A 31 1.01 6.08 -11.43
CA GLY A 31 2.10 5.67 -10.56
C GLY A 31 2.30 6.66 -9.43
N GLY A 32 3.13 6.28 -8.50
CA GLY A 32 3.46 7.11 -7.35
C GLY A 32 4.80 6.79 -6.74
N LEU A 33 5.23 7.74 -5.95
CA LEU A 33 6.43 7.67 -5.12
C LEU A 33 6.00 7.83 -3.67
N GLY A 34 6.67 7.14 -2.78
CA GLY A 34 6.35 7.25 -1.38
C GLY A 34 7.49 6.86 -0.47
N LEU A 35 7.15 6.82 0.80
CA LEU A 35 8.04 6.41 1.88
C LEU A 35 7.37 5.28 2.65
N THR A 36 8.15 4.29 3.02
CA THR A 36 7.73 3.22 3.92
C THR A 36 8.49 3.29 5.23
N GLY A 37 7.81 2.96 6.32
CA GLY A 37 8.40 2.83 7.64
C GLY A 37 7.95 1.54 8.31
N TYR A 38 8.89 0.78 8.85
CA TYR A 38 8.60 -0.41 9.63
C TYR A 38 8.07 -0.05 11.02
N LEU A 39 7.08 -0.80 11.48
CA LEU A 39 6.49 -0.73 12.82
C LEU A 39 6.35 -2.15 13.35
N GLY A 40 7.07 -2.46 14.39
CA GLY A 40 7.11 -3.80 15.00
C GLY A 40 8.07 -3.82 16.16
N ASP A 41 8.62 -4.97 16.48
CA ASP A 41 9.44 -5.21 17.66
C ASP A 41 10.69 -4.30 17.75
N PHE A 42 11.24 -3.91 16.61
CA PHE A 42 12.47 -3.09 16.53
C PHE A 42 12.24 -1.61 16.23
N ASN A 43 11.01 -1.17 16.00
CA ASN A 43 10.69 0.23 15.77
C ASN A 43 9.25 0.56 16.15
N SER A 44 9.09 1.45 17.13
CA SER A 44 7.79 1.98 17.57
C SER A 44 7.49 3.37 16.97
N ASN A 45 8.40 3.95 16.17
CA ASN A 45 8.26 5.31 15.65
C ASN A 45 8.03 5.30 14.13
N ILE A 46 6.86 5.77 13.69
CA ILE A 46 6.42 5.81 12.28
C ILE A 46 7.38 6.59 11.37
N THR A 47 8.11 7.57 11.91
CA THR A 47 8.96 8.49 11.14
C THR A 47 10.43 8.09 11.11
N LYS A 48 10.81 7.04 11.86
CA LYS A 48 12.19 6.58 11.93
C LYS A 48 12.49 5.61 10.79
N ASP A 49 13.66 5.73 10.19
CA ASP A 49 14.20 4.84 9.16
C ASP A 49 13.33 4.72 7.89
N LEU A 50 12.68 5.80 7.48
CA LEU A 50 11.86 5.84 6.27
C LEU A 50 12.68 5.50 5.02
N LYS A 51 12.12 4.65 4.16
CA LYS A 51 12.71 4.20 2.90
C LYS A 51 11.81 4.51 1.71
N PRO A 52 12.39 4.76 0.53
CA PRO A 52 11.61 5.03 -0.66
C PRO A 52 10.81 3.81 -1.12
N MET A 53 9.62 4.09 -1.69
CA MET A 53 8.73 3.11 -2.30
C MET A 53 8.22 3.65 -3.64
N LEU A 54 8.15 2.77 -4.62
CA LEU A 54 7.51 2.98 -5.92
C LEU A 54 6.19 2.23 -5.95
N THR A 55 5.16 2.82 -6.55
CA THR A 55 3.87 2.15 -6.74
C THR A 55 3.30 2.38 -8.13
N VAL A 56 2.59 1.39 -8.63
CA VAL A 56 1.71 1.49 -9.80
C VAL A 56 0.28 1.34 -9.32
N VAL A 57 -0.60 2.17 -9.84
CA VAL A 57 -2.01 2.25 -9.44
C VAL A 57 -2.90 2.03 -10.64
N LEU A 58 -3.85 1.12 -10.50
CA LEU A 58 -5.00 0.97 -11.37
C LEU A 58 -6.25 1.17 -10.52
N ARG A 59 -7.06 2.17 -10.83
CA ARG A 59 -8.28 2.50 -10.09
C ARG A 59 -9.48 2.43 -11.01
N ARG A 60 -10.56 1.84 -10.52
CA ARG A 60 -11.87 1.87 -11.16
C ARG A 60 -12.84 2.61 -10.26
N ASN A 61 -13.32 3.75 -10.70
CA ASN A 61 -14.39 4.48 -10.04
C ASN A 61 -15.72 3.76 -10.31
N ILE A 62 -16.37 3.30 -9.25
CA ILE A 62 -17.66 2.61 -9.31
C ILE A 62 -18.76 3.66 -9.41
N ASP A 63 -18.68 4.65 -8.54
CA ASP A 63 -19.54 5.83 -8.51
C ASP A 63 -18.79 7.07 -7.96
N HIS A 64 -19.47 8.16 -7.67
CA HIS A 64 -18.90 9.40 -7.15
C HIS A 64 -18.21 9.25 -5.78
N PHE A 65 -18.58 8.24 -5.01
CA PHE A 65 -18.14 8.03 -3.64
C PHE A 65 -17.27 6.80 -3.49
N MET A 66 -17.37 5.85 -4.41
CA MET A 66 -16.74 4.53 -4.27
C MET A 66 -15.79 4.23 -5.42
N ALA A 67 -14.63 3.71 -5.09
CA ALA A 67 -13.66 3.23 -6.08
C ALA A 67 -13.00 1.93 -5.61
N LEU A 68 -12.61 1.10 -6.57
CA LEU A 68 -11.77 -0.06 -6.37
C LEU A 68 -10.40 0.23 -6.94
N LYS A 69 -9.36 0.05 -6.12
CA LYS A 69 -7.98 0.34 -6.47
C LYS A 69 -7.12 -0.92 -6.34
N LEU A 70 -6.38 -1.23 -7.39
CA LEU A 70 -5.30 -2.22 -7.37
C LEU A 70 -3.98 -1.46 -7.31
N THR A 71 -3.13 -1.80 -6.36
CA THR A 71 -1.78 -1.25 -6.24
C THR A 71 -0.76 -2.36 -6.33
N MET A 72 0.35 -2.09 -6.99
CA MET A 72 1.57 -2.91 -6.95
C MET A 72 2.71 -1.99 -6.55
N SER A 73 3.36 -2.30 -5.44
CA SER A 73 4.41 -1.45 -4.89
C SER A 73 5.70 -2.24 -4.68
N TYR A 74 6.80 -1.54 -4.79
CA TYR A 74 8.13 -2.04 -4.48
C TYR A 74 8.90 -1.02 -3.66
N GLY A 75 9.43 -1.45 -2.53
CA GLY A 75 10.14 -0.58 -1.60
C GLY A 75 11.11 -1.34 -0.71
N LYS A 76 11.61 -0.64 0.29
CA LYS A 76 12.49 -1.20 1.29
C LYS A 76 11.96 -0.95 2.69
N LEU A 77 12.17 -1.90 3.59
CA LEU A 77 11.92 -1.75 5.02
C LEU A 77 13.27 -1.80 5.76
N LYS A 78 13.47 -0.86 6.67
CA LYS A 78 14.63 -0.84 7.55
C LYS A 78 14.17 -0.78 9.00
N GLY A 79 14.83 -1.52 9.86
CA GLY A 79 14.67 -1.44 11.31
C GLY A 79 16.00 -1.69 12.01
N SER A 80 16.10 -1.21 13.25
CA SER A 80 17.28 -1.36 14.08
C SER A 80 16.86 -1.51 15.53
N SER A 81 17.51 -2.43 16.25
CA SER A 81 17.32 -2.61 17.69
C SER A 81 17.95 -1.50 18.57
N ALA A 82 18.50 -0.45 17.96
CA ALA A 82 19.07 0.68 18.68
C ALA A 82 18.00 1.43 19.49
N GLY A 83 18.09 1.37 20.83
CA GLY A 83 17.15 2.00 21.76
C GLY A 83 15.90 1.17 22.06
N VAL A 84 15.93 -0.11 21.75
CA VAL A 84 14.90 -1.07 22.17
C VAL A 84 15.36 -1.79 23.43
N ASP A 85 14.56 -1.74 24.48
CA ASP A 85 14.78 -2.52 25.71
C ASP A 85 14.44 -4.00 25.44
N THR A 86 15.47 -4.84 25.39
CA THR A 86 15.31 -6.28 25.16
C THR A 86 16.08 -7.07 26.19
N TYR A 87 15.50 -8.20 26.61
CA TYR A 87 16.15 -9.15 27.49
C TYR A 87 17.21 -10.03 26.80
N TYR A 88 17.24 -10.01 25.45
CA TYR A 88 18.19 -10.80 24.68
C TYR A 88 19.43 -9.98 24.33
N ALA A 89 20.57 -10.40 24.83
CA ALA A 89 21.86 -9.74 24.56
C ALA A 89 22.24 -9.67 23.08
N GLU A 90 21.68 -10.56 22.26
CA GLU A 90 21.89 -10.61 20.81
C GLU A 90 21.25 -9.43 20.07
N TYR A 91 20.19 -8.87 20.62
CA TYR A 91 19.43 -7.74 20.03
C TYR A 91 19.63 -6.43 20.79
N ALA A 92 20.36 -6.45 21.91
CA ALA A 92 20.58 -5.26 22.74
C ALA A 92 21.49 -4.24 22.04
N ASP A 93 21.27 -2.95 22.34
CA ASP A 93 22.16 -1.83 21.95
C ASP A 93 22.46 -1.70 20.45
N GLY A 94 21.51 -1.98 19.58
CA GLY A 94 21.66 -1.77 18.14
C GLY A 94 22.49 -2.83 17.43
N LYS A 95 22.74 -3.97 18.03
CA LYS A 95 23.47 -5.08 17.43
C LYS A 95 22.73 -5.71 16.25
N TYR A 96 21.40 -5.55 16.19
CA TYR A 96 20.58 -6.05 15.10
C TYR A 96 20.05 -4.91 14.23
N SER A 97 20.21 -5.04 12.94
CA SER A 97 19.60 -4.14 11.94
C SER A 97 19.30 -4.93 10.68
N PHE A 98 18.20 -4.60 10.03
CA PHE A 98 17.81 -5.18 8.75
C PHE A 98 17.49 -4.10 7.72
N ASP A 99 17.70 -4.42 6.44
CA ASP A 99 17.33 -3.60 5.28
C ASP A 99 16.78 -4.57 4.23
N ASN A 100 15.47 -4.83 4.30
CA ASN A 100 14.79 -5.83 3.50
C ASN A 100 14.03 -5.15 2.36
N SER A 101 14.05 -5.76 1.17
CA SER A 101 13.20 -5.34 0.05
C SER A 101 11.82 -5.96 0.18
N ILE A 102 10.79 -5.15 -0.07
CA ILE A 102 9.39 -5.61 -0.09
C ILE A 102 8.76 -5.34 -1.44
N ALA A 103 7.90 -6.26 -1.86
CA ALA A 103 6.98 -6.08 -2.97
C ALA A 103 5.58 -6.43 -2.48
N ASP A 104 4.61 -5.57 -2.72
CA ASP A 104 3.23 -5.81 -2.35
C ASP A 104 2.26 -5.64 -3.53
N ALA A 105 1.15 -6.36 -3.46
CA ALA A 105 0.02 -6.22 -4.35
C ALA A 105 -1.25 -6.19 -3.52
N ASN A 106 -2.01 -5.09 -3.62
CA ASN A 106 -3.17 -4.86 -2.77
C ASN A 106 -4.40 -4.52 -3.61
N LEU A 107 -5.53 -5.12 -3.26
CA LEU A 107 -6.86 -4.76 -3.75
C LEU A 107 -7.57 -3.97 -2.66
N ILE A 108 -7.84 -2.70 -2.93
CA ILE A 108 -8.26 -1.71 -1.95
C ILE A 108 -9.59 -1.11 -2.39
N TYR A 109 -10.54 -1.06 -1.48
CA TYR A 109 -11.77 -0.29 -1.62
C TYR A 109 -11.56 1.09 -1.04
N GLU A 110 -11.96 2.14 -1.78
CA GLU A 110 -11.86 3.54 -1.38
C GLU A 110 -13.26 4.14 -1.26
N TYR A 111 -13.51 4.86 -0.17
CA TYR A 111 -14.70 5.66 0.03
C TYR A 111 -14.36 7.14 0.09
N ASN A 112 -14.85 7.92 -0.87
CA ASN A 112 -14.68 9.35 -0.96
C ASN A 112 -15.77 10.06 -0.13
N PHE A 113 -15.38 11.01 0.71
CA PHE A 113 -16.36 11.76 1.51
C PHE A 113 -17.13 12.80 0.69
N TRP A 114 -16.55 13.27 -0.40
CA TRP A 114 -17.22 14.19 -1.33
C TRP A 114 -17.28 13.57 -2.73
N PRO A 115 -18.34 13.93 -3.50
CA PRO A 115 -18.48 13.44 -4.87
C PRO A 115 -17.23 13.76 -5.68
N TYR A 116 -16.61 12.74 -6.24
CA TYR A 116 -15.35 12.82 -6.99
C TYR A 116 -15.45 11.97 -8.26
N GLY A 117 -14.93 12.47 -9.36
CA GLY A 117 -14.92 11.75 -10.63
C GLY A 117 -14.71 12.67 -11.82
N THR A 118 -14.75 12.09 -13.03
CA THR A 118 -14.56 12.79 -14.30
C THR A 118 -15.56 12.24 -15.31
N GLY A 119 -16.20 13.15 -16.10
CA GLY A 119 -17.17 12.79 -17.13
C GLY A 119 -18.50 13.52 -16.95
N ASN A 120 -19.46 13.20 -17.80
CA ASN A 120 -20.76 13.87 -17.83
C ASN A 120 -21.60 13.65 -16.56
N ASP A 121 -21.59 12.42 -16.04
CA ASP A 121 -22.27 12.05 -14.78
C ASP A 121 -21.63 12.71 -13.55
N TYR A 122 -20.39 13.19 -13.70
CA TYR A 122 -19.65 13.83 -12.61
C TYR A 122 -19.73 15.36 -12.63
N ARG A 123 -20.70 15.93 -13.33
CA ARG A 123 -20.97 17.38 -13.30
C ARG A 123 -21.32 17.81 -11.88
N GLY A 124 -20.53 18.75 -11.34
CA GLY A 124 -20.66 19.21 -9.97
C GLY A 124 -19.81 18.43 -8.95
N ALA A 125 -19.05 17.41 -9.36
CA ALA A 125 -18.07 16.77 -8.51
C ALA A 125 -17.00 17.78 -8.05
N LYS A 126 -16.57 17.63 -6.81
CA LYS A 126 -15.56 18.52 -6.24
C LYS A 126 -14.18 18.13 -6.76
N ARG A 127 -13.29 19.13 -6.93
CA ARG A 127 -11.90 18.90 -7.32
C ARG A 127 -11.07 18.25 -6.23
N PHE A 128 -11.52 18.28 -4.98
CA PHE A 128 -10.85 17.76 -3.81
C PHE A 128 -11.78 16.83 -3.06
N THR A 129 -11.26 15.70 -2.61
CA THR A 129 -11.98 14.80 -1.69
C THR A 129 -11.02 14.12 -0.73
N PRO A 130 -11.31 14.14 0.58
CA PRO A 130 -10.73 13.17 1.49
C PRO A 130 -11.36 11.80 1.25
N PHE A 131 -10.60 10.75 1.52
CA PHE A 131 -11.10 9.38 1.42
C PHE A 131 -10.53 8.50 2.52
N VAL A 132 -11.22 7.41 2.79
CA VAL A 132 -10.72 6.29 3.58
C VAL A 132 -10.58 5.08 2.66
N SER A 133 -9.63 4.24 2.98
CA SER A 133 -9.34 3.05 2.19
C SER A 133 -9.15 1.83 3.08
N GLY A 134 -9.55 0.68 2.58
CA GLY A 134 -9.35 -0.59 3.25
C GLY A 134 -9.36 -1.72 2.24
N GLY A 135 -8.59 -2.76 2.48
CA GLY A 135 -8.48 -3.83 1.50
C GLY A 135 -7.78 -5.08 2.00
N ILE A 136 -7.41 -5.90 1.06
CA ILE A 136 -6.63 -7.11 1.27
C ILE A 136 -5.47 -7.12 0.28
N GLY A 137 -4.36 -7.71 0.68
CA GLY A 137 -3.20 -7.80 -0.18
C GLY A 137 -2.26 -8.91 0.20
N MET A 138 -1.18 -8.96 -0.54
CA MET A 138 -0.08 -9.89 -0.34
C MET A 138 1.22 -9.11 -0.35
N THR A 139 2.10 -9.43 0.60
CA THR A 139 3.44 -8.86 0.71
C THR A 139 4.47 -9.96 0.57
N TYR A 140 5.42 -9.75 -0.32
CA TYR A 140 6.63 -10.54 -0.43
C TYR A 140 7.79 -9.74 0.17
N CYS A 141 8.51 -10.32 1.10
CA CYS A 141 9.70 -9.77 1.69
C CYS A 141 10.91 -10.62 1.31
N ASP A 142 11.93 -9.98 0.75
CA ASP A 142 13.24 -10.57 0.52
C ASP A 142 14.07 -10.46 1.81
N CYS A 143 13.66 -11.26 2.79
CA CYS A 143 14.31 -11.43 4.09
C CYS A 143 15.20 -12.67 4.03
N SER A 144 15.95 -12.97 5.09
CA SER A 144 16.83 -14.15 5.18
C SER A 144 16.17 -15.48 4.77
N ASN A 145 14.84 -15.57 4.82
CA ASN A 145 14.04 -16.75 4.48
C ASN A 145 12.86 -16.46 3.55
N ASN A 146 12.94 -15.48 2.66
CA ASN A 146 11.89 -15.13 1.70
C ASN A 146 10.46 -15.34 2.23
N VAL A 147 9.88 -14.30 2.80
CA VAL A 147 8.55 -14.38 3.44
C VAL A 147 7.48 -13.92 2.47
N PHE A 148 6.48 -14.75 2.26
CA PHE A 148 5.25 -14.38 1.56
C PHE A 148 4.08 -14.40 2.55
N THR A 149 3.39 -13.28 2.68
CA THR A 149 2.32 -13.12 3.67
C THR A 149 1.15 -12.33 3.11
N ALA A 150 -0.04 -12.59 3.63
CA ALA A 150 -1.17 -11.70 3.39
C ALA A 150 -1.08 -10.46 4.29
N ASN A 151 -1.64 -9.34 3.81
CA ASN A 151 -1.75 -8.10 4.57
C ASN A 151 -3.14 -7.50 4.45
N ILE A 152 -3.48 -6.65 5.41
CA ILE A 152 -4.70 -5.85 5.43
C ILE A 152 -4.28 -4.37 5.44
N PRO A 153 -4.31 -3.67 4.29
CA PRO A 153 -4.07 -2.24 4.24
C PRO A 153 -5.29 -1.48 4.74
N LEU A 154 -5.07 -0.51 5.63
CA LEU A 154 -6.05 0.48 6.07
C LEU A 154 -5.43 1.86 5.92
N GLY A 155 -6.11 2.78 5.24
CA GLY A 155 -5.55 4.08 4.93
C GLY A 155 -6.55 5.23 4.93
N VAL A 156 -5.97 6.41 4.94
CA VAL A 156 -6.68 7.67 4.75
C VAL A 156 -5.89 8.53 3.77
N GLY A 157 -6.59 9.34 3.01
CA GLY A 157 -5.90 10.17 2.03
C GLY A 157 -6.74 11.29 1.47
N LEU A 158 -6.12 11.99 0.55
CA LEU A 158 -6.67 13.14 -0.14
C LEU A 158 -6.49 12.94 -1.64
N LYS A 159 -7.51 13.24 -2.41
CA LYS A 159 -7.46 13.29 -3.87
C LYS A 159 -7.69 14.71 -4.35
N TYR A 160 -6.96 15.11 -5.36
CA TYR A 160 -7.09 16.40 -6.01
C TYR A 160 -7.06 16.26 -7.53
N LYS A 161 -8.06 16.82 -8.18
CA LYS A 161 -8.15 16.85 -9.65
C LYS A 161 -7.34 18.03 -10.19
N ILE A 162 -6.19 17.75 -10.81
CA ILE A 162 -5.32 18.76 -11.41
C ILE A 162 -5.93 19.26 -12.72
N GLY A 163 -6.44 18.36 -13.54
CA GLY A 163 -7.06 18.63 -14.83
C GLY A 163 -8.29 17.76 -15.07
N GLU A 164 -8.82 17.76 -16.28
CA GLU A 164 -9.98 16.93 -16.62
C GLU A 164 -9.71 15.44 -16.44
N ARG A 165 -8.52 14.99 -16.80
CA ARG A 165 -8.10 13.59 -16.77
C ARG A 165 -6.94 13.31 -15.82
N LEU A 166 -6.34 14.35 -15.23
CA LEU A 166 -5.17 14.20 -14.37
C LEU A 166 -5.54 14.39 -12.90
N ASN A 167 -5.26 13.38 -12.11
CA ASN A 167 -5.56 13.35 -10.69
C ASN A 167 -4.28 13.16 -9.87
N ALA A 168 -4.17 13.86 -8.75
CA ALA A 168 -3.14 13.63 -7.74
C ALA A 168 -3.78 13.00 -6.49
N GLY A 169 -3.04 12.15 -5.82
CA GLY A 169 -3.42 11.52 -4.57
C GLY A 169 -2.29 11.58 -3.56
N LEU A 170 -2.64 11.80 -2.31
CA LEU A 170 -1.75 11.60 -1.16
C LEU A 170 -2.45 10.64 -0.20
N GLU A 171 -1.83 9.53 0.12
CA GLU A 171 -2.40 8.49 0.96
C GLU A 171 -1.39 8.05 2.02
N TRP A 172 -1.85 7.97 3.25
CA TRP A 172 -1.14 7.30 4.32
C TRP A 172 -1.89 6.02 4.68
N ALA A 173 -1.20 4.89 4.62
CA ALA A 173 -1.78 3.58 4.91
C ALA A 173 -0.90 2.79 5.88
N MET A 174 -1.58 2.03 6.74
CA MET A 174 -0.99 1.01 7.59
C MET A 174 -1.29 -0.36 6.99
N HIS A 175 -0.26 -1.18 6.83
CA HIS A 175 -0.35 -2.54 6.35
C HIS A 175 -0.15 -3.50 7.51
N PHE A 176 -1.22 -4.16 7.92
CA PHE A 176 -1.19 -5.17 8.98
C PHE A 176 -0.86 -6.51 8.34
N SER A 177 0.39 -6.97 8.54
CA SER A 177 0.82 -8.28 8.06
C SER A 177 0.20 -9.40 8.91
N LEU A 178 -0.10 -10.54 8.30
CA LEU A 178 -0.50 -11.74 9.03
C LEU A 178 0.70 -12.61 9.44
N SER A 179 1.92 -12.14 9.23
CA SER A 179 3.17 -12.82 9.58
C SER A 179 4.04 -11.95 10.46
N ASP A 180 4.73 -12.59 11.38
CA ASP A 180 5.70 -12.06 12.33
C ASP A 180 7.13 -12.33 11.85
N LYS A 181 7.39 -12.15 10.55
CA LYS A 181 8.70 -12.50 9.95
C LYS A 181 9.20 -11.46 8.96
N LEU A 182 8.58 -10.28 8.89
CA LEU A 182 9.01 -9.23 7.96
C LEU A 182 10.35 -8.61 8.37
N ASP A 183 10.68 -8.69 9.66
CA ASP A 183 11.96 -8.26 10.22
C ASP A 183 13.04 -9.35 10.16
N GLY A 184 12.69 -10.58 9.75
CA GLY A 184 13.59 -11.72 9.65
C GLY A 184 13.74 -12.53 10.94
N VAL A 185 13.07 -12.16 12.04
CA VAL A 185 13.10 -12.84 13.32
C VAL A 185 11.72 -13.40 13.64
N LYS A 186 11.63 -14.60 14.13
CA LYS A 186 10.38 -15.21 14.56
C LYS A 186 10.29 -15.13 16.08
N ASP A 187 9.32 -14.32 16.59
CA ASP A 187 8.99 -14.23 18.01
C ASP A 187 10.25 -14.04 18.90
N PRO A 188 10.91 -12.87 18.86
CA PRO A 188 12.17 -12.64 19.56
C PRO A 188 12.02 -12.70 21.09
N TYR A 189 10.80 -12.67 21.60
CA TYR A 189 10.50 -12.62 23.06
C TYR A 189 9.92 -13.92 23.61
N GLY A 190 9.76 -14.97 22.81
CA GLY A 190 9.16 -16.23 23.24
C GLY A 190 7.73 -16.08 23.80
N ILE A 191 7.04 -15.02 23.45
CA ILE A 191 5.68 -14.72 23.88
C ILE A 191 4.74 -15.30 22.82
N SER A 192 4.13 -16.44 23.13
CA SER A 192 3.10 -16.99 22.26
C SER A 192 1.99 -15.96 22.06
N SER A 193 1.72 -15.58 20.81
CA SER A 193 0.70 -14.59 20.49
C SER A 193 -0.67 -15.06 20.95
N SER A 194 -1.36 -14.24 21.73
CA SER A 194 -2.71 -14.49 22.22
C SER A 194 -3.78 -13.71 21.46
N GLY A 195 -3.62 -13.46 20.15
CA GLY A 195 -4.61 -12.75 19.35
C GLY A 195 -4.17 -12.46 17.92
N LEU A 196 -5.15 -12.19 17.04
CA LEU A 196 -4.95 -11.97 15.60
C LEU A 196 -4.01 -10.80 15.25
N PHE A 197 -3.75 -9.87 16.15
CA PHE A 197 -2.97 -8.65 15.91
C PHE A 197 -1.89 -8.40 16.97
N LYS A 198 -1.66 -9.35 17.87
CA LYS A 198 -0.63 -9.27 18.89
C LYS A 198 0.60 -9.99 18.37
N ASN A 199 1.75 -9.34 18.28
CA ASN A 199 3.01 -9.84 17.71
C ASN A 199 2.98 -10.02 16.18
N THR A 200 2.29 -9.17 15.41
CA THR A 200 2.41 -9.17 13.96
C THR A 200 3.08 -7.91 13.49
N ASP A 201 4.02 -8.06 12.56
CA ASP A 201 4.70 -6.94 11.94
C ASP A 201 3.73 -6.07 11.13
N CYS A 202 3.90 -4.76 11.28
CA CYS A 202 3.17 -3.77 10.51
C CYS A 202 4.15 -2.87 9.77
N TYR A 203 3.74 -2.29 8.67
CA TYR A 203 4.47 -1.19 8.06
C TYR A 203 3.53 -0.09 7.62
N SER A 204 4.02 1.14 7.69
CA SER A 204 3.31 2.30 7.19
C SER A 204 3.82 2.69 5.82
N SER A 205 2.96 3.24 4.99
CA SER A 205 3.32 3.83 3.70
C SER A 205 2.69 5.20 3.55
N LEU A 206 3.47 6.17 3.11
CA LEU A 206 2.99 7.47 2.70
C LEU A 206 3.26 7.61 1.20
N LEU A 207 2.22 7.61 0.39
CA LEU A 207 2.29 7.57 -1.07
C LEU A 207 1.74 8.85 -1.68
N PHE A 208 2.51 9.45 -2.57
CA PHE A 208 2.04 10.46 -3.50
C PHE A 208 1.86 9.81 -4.88
N THR A 209 0.69 9.94 -5.46
CA THR A 209 0.32 9.30 -6.73
C THR A 209 -0.17 10.31 -7.75
N ILE A 210 0.12 10.06 -9.01
CA ILE A 210 -0.47 10.76 -10.15
C ILE A 210 -1.15 9.71 -11.02
N THR A 211 -2.44 9.91 -11.30
CA THR A 211 -3.25 9.02 -12.13
C THR A 211 -3.89 9.78 -13.28
N TYR A 212 -4.03 9.08 -14.40
CA TYR A 212 -4.70 9.57 -15.62
C TYR A 212 -5.95 8.71 -15.87
N SER A 213 -7.08 9.39 -16.13
CA SER A 213 -8.39 8.79 -16.42
C SER A 213 -8.64 8.70 -17.90
#